data_d38d7a338e28d64602428f149b2cd42b
#
_entry.id   d38d7a338e28d64602428f149b2cd42b
#
_cell.length_a   1.000
_cell.length_b   1.000
_cell.length_c   1.000
_cell.angle_alpha   90.00
_cell.angle_beta   90.00
_cell.angle_gamma   90.00
#
_symmetry.space_group_name_H-M   'P 1'
#
loop_
_entity.id
_entity.type
_entity.pdbx_description
1 polymer ?
#
loop_
_entity_poly.entity_id
_entity_poly.type
_entity_poly.pdbx_seq_one_letter_code
_entity_poly.pdbx_strand_id
1 'polypeptide(L)'
;MKHRSIAKNALFGAITFALAQPALAVTDEEFRELQEQFNLLAEQVEANSSTTSDTTVGGYGELHYNNLSNGKGKDKKEMDFHRFVLFFGHRFNDKTRFFSELELEHSAIADTDDGSSPGSVSIEQAYVQFDLNDNTKANAGILLMPVGFINETHEPPTFYGVERNVINKYLIPTTWREGGASITGNFDSGISYDIVLHTGLDGGTNIRKGRQKVAEANASNLASTARVKYTGITGLELGATLQYQDDMTQGTNKDIGSATMTEAHVRWNVSDLTLTALYLQWNIDVASTASAENLAKDVQNGGYIEASYKLTPKWGVFARQN
;
A
#
# COMPACT_ATOMS: atom_id res chain seq x y z
N MET A 1 -24.00 31.81 -8.03
CA MET A 1 -23.39 30.48 -7.70
C MET A 1 -22.34 29.98 -8.73
N LYS A 2 -21.63 30.84 -9.47
CA LYS A 2 -20.64 30.43 -10.49
C LYS A 2 -19.16 30.80 -10.16
N HIS A 3 -18.90 31.51 -9.06
CA HIS A 3 -17.55 31.98 -8.73
C HIS A 3 -16.77 31.07 -7.74
N ARG A 4 -17.42 30.10 -7.07
CA ARG A 4 -16.75 29.23 -6.10
C ARG A 4 -15.97 28.05 -6.71
N SER A 5 -16.31 27.64 -7.95
CA SER A 5 -15.64 26.50 -8.62
C SER A 5 -14.26 26.86 -9.17
N ILE A 6 -14.05 28.11 -9.57
CA ILE A 6 -12.79 28.55 -10.20
C ILE A 6 -11.65 28.67 -9.18
N ALA A 7 -11.95 29.06 -7.94
CA ALA A 7 -10.93 29.19 -6.89
C ALA A 7 -10.38 27.85 -6.41
N LYS A 8 -11.20 26.79 -6.35
CA LYS A 8 -10.75 25.44 -5.97
C LYS A 8 -9.85 24.82 -7.03
N ASN A 9 -10.16 25.02 -8.30
CA ASN A 9 -9.34 24.50 -9.40
C ASN A 9 -8.02 25.27 -9.56
N ALA A 10 -8.00 26.57 -9.22
CA ALA A 10 -6.77 27.36 -9.21
C ALA A 10 -5.83 26.96 -8.08
N LEU A 11 -6.36 26.57 -6.91
CA LEU A 11 -5.56 26.11 -5.78
C LEU A 11 -4.89 24.74 -6.06
N PHE A 12 -5.62 23.82 -6.68
CA PHE A 12 -5.06 22.51 -7.08
C PHE A 12 -3.99 22.67 -8.19
N GLY A 13 -4.23 23.54 -9.15
CA GLY A 13 -3.25 23.89 -10.19
C GLY A 13 -2.00 24.57 -9.65
N ALA A 14 -2.13 25.41 -8.63
CA ALA A 14 -1.00 26.13 -8.03
C ALA A 14 -0.10 25.20 -7.20
N ILE A 15 -0.67 24.24 -6.48
CA ILE A 15 0.10 23.24 -5.72
C ILE A 15 0.88 22.31 -6.67
N THR A 16 0.25 21.88 -7.76
CA THR A 16 0.92 21.03 -8.76
C THR A 16 2.02 21.77 -9.52
N PHE A 17 1.87 23.08 -9.73
CA PHE A 17 2.87 23.90 -10.42
C PHE A 17 4.06 24.27 -9.51
N ALA A 18 3.84 24.47 -8.22
CA ALA A 18 4.90 24.74 -7.24
C ALA A 18 5.82 23.53 -7.02
N LEU A 19 5.27 22.30 -7.11
CA LEU A 19 6.04 21.06 -7.02
C LEU A 19 6.79 20.70 -8.32
N ALA A 20 6.53 21.38 -9.43
CA ALA A 20 7.13 21.12 -10.74
C ALA A 20 8.30 22.05 -11.12
N GLN A 21 8.71 22.94 -10.22
CA GLN A 21 9.85 23.84 -10.48
C GLN A 21 11.18 23.07 -10.24
N PRO A 22 12.21 23.28 -11.08
CA PRO A 22 13.52 22.67 -10.83
C PRO A 22 14.10 23.25 -9.53
N ALA A 23 14.49 22.40 -8.61
CA ALA A 23 15.29 22.81 -7.47
C ALA A 23 16.69 23.23 -7.97
N LEU A 24 16.83 24.45 -8.38
CA LEU A 24 18.08 25.18 -8.24
C LEU A 24 18.34 25.27 -6.72
N ALA A 25 19.60 25.32 -6.30
CA ALA A 25 19.89 25.53 -4.89
C ALA A 25 19.08 26.74 -4.43
N VAL A 26 18.04 26.48 -3.62
CA VAL A 26 17.11 27.51 -3.14
C VAL A 26 17.94 28.48 -2.33
N THR A 27 18.01 29.73 -2.74
CA THR A 27 18.65 30.76 -1.97
C THR A 27 17.88 31.00 -0.67
N ASP A 28 18.53 31.51 0.38
CA ASP A 28 17.85 31.81 1.65
C ASP A 28 16.69 32.80 1.48
N GLU A 29 16.66 33.53 0.39
CA GLU A 29 15.62 34.49 0.03
C GLU A 29 14.41 33.77 -0.63
N GLU A 30 14.66 32.87 -1.56
CA GLU A 30 13.63 32.00 -2.15
C GLU A 30 13.03 31.03 -1.12
N PHE A 31 13.83 30.55 -0.16
CA PHE A 31 13.33 29.72 0.94
C PHE A 31 12.40 30.54 1.87
N ARG A 32 12.75 31.81 2.16
CA ARG A 32 11.86 32.69 2.93
C ARG A 32 10.58 33.04 2.18
N GLU A 33 10.66 33.33 0.88
CA GLU A 33 9.47 33.55 0.06
C GLU A 33 8.56 32.32 0.01
N LEU A 34 9.15 31.13 -0.13
CA LEU A 34 8.40 29.87 -0.11
C LEU A 34 7.75 29.62 1.26
N GLN A 35 8.46 29.94 2.33
CA GLN A 35 7.95 29.82 3.71
C GLN A 35 6.83 30.83 3.99
N GLU A 36 6.93 32.05 3.44
CA GLU A 36 5.90 33.08 3.54
C GLU A 36 4.66 32.70 2.71
N GLN A 37 4.85 32.16 1.50
CA GLN A 37 3.77 31.61 0.67
C GLN A 37 3.10 30.41 1.34
N PHE A 38 3.88 29.53 1.98
CA PHE A 38 3.35 28.40 2.73
C PHE A 38 2.53 28.86 3.95
N ASN A 39 3.01 29.87 4.68
CA ASN A 39 2.28 30.44 5.82
C ASN A 39 0.99 31.14 5.36
N LEU A 40 1.03 31.90 4.27
CA LEU A 40 -0.16 32.51 3.66
C LEU A 40 -1.15 31.45 3.16
N LEU A 41 -0.66 30.36 2.61
CA LEU A 41 -1.48 29.23 2.19
C LEU A 41 -2.09 28.51 3.42
N ALA A 42 -1.32 28.34 4.48
CA ALA A 42 -1.78 27.77 5.74
C ALA A 42 -2.85 28.66 6.39
N GLU A 43 -2.66 29.99 6.41
CA GLU A 43 -3.66 30.95 6.88
C GLU A 43 -4.92 30.95 5.99
N GLN A 44 -4.79 30.81 4.67
CA GLN A 44 -5.93 30.68 3.76
C GLN A 44 -6.66 29.33 3.97
N VAL A 45 -5.94 28.27 4.24
CA VAL A 45 -6.51 26.95 4.60
C VAL A 45 -7.20 27.06 5.96
N GLU A 46 -6.62 27.72 6.95
CA GLU A 46 -7.25 27.98 8.25
C GLU A 46 -8.46 28.91 8.15
N ALA A 47 -8.38 29.99 7.40
CA ALA A 47 -9.51 30.91 7.16
C ALA A 47 -10.64 30.25 6.35
N ASN A 48 -10.32 29.32 5.45
CA ASN A 48 -11.29 28.47 4.76
C ASN A 48 -11.77 27.29 5.60
N SER A 49 -11.09 26.95 6.69
CA SER A 49 -11.43 25.84 7.59
C SER A 49 -12.68 26.07 8.43
N SER A 50 -13.23 27.28 8.44
CA SER A 50 -14.58 27.54 8.96
C SER A 50 -15.70 26.86 8.13
N THR A 51 -15.33 26.17 7.03
CA THR A 51 -16.19 25.26 6.24
C THR A 51 -15.43 24.00 5.83
N THR A 52 -14.59 23.41 6.70
CA THR A 52 -14.01 22.10 6.43
C THR A 52 -15.13 21.08 6.43
N SER A 53 -15.42 20.55 5.25
CA SER A 53 -16.27 19.37 5.12
C SER A 53 -15.63 18.26 5.91
N ASP A 54 -16.33 17.65 6.85
CA ASP A 54 -15.86 16.45 7.56
C ASP A 54 -15.67 15.26 6.62
N THR A 55 -16.06 15.42 5.36
CA THR A 55 -15.97 14.43 4.29
C THR A 55 -14.94 14.86 3.26
N THR A 56 -14.01 13.97 2.94
CA THR A 56 -13.00 14.11 1.90
C THR A 56 -13.22 13.08 0.80
N VAL A 57 -13.01 13.49 -0.46
CA VAL A 57 -13.02 12.61 -1.63
C VAL A 57 -11.76 12.89 -2.44
N GLY A 58 -11.07 11.84 -2.82
CA GLY A 58 -9.87 11.89 -3.66
C GLY A 58 -9.77 10.66 -4.54
N GLY A 59 -8.71 10.55 -5.31
CA GLY A 59 -8.51 9.38 -6.15
C GLY A 59 -7.51 9.61 -7.26
N TYR A 60 -7.24 8.55 -8.04
CA TYR A 60 -6.37 8.58 -9.20
C TYR A 60 -6.84 7.57 -10.26
N GLY A 61 -6.27 7.67 -11.45
CA GLY A 61 -6.44 6.70 -12.52
C GLY A 61 -5.11 6.35 -13.14
N GLU A 62 -5.01 5.13 -13.67
CA GLU A 62 -3.81 4.57 -14.28
C GLU A 62 -4.13 4.02 -15.66
N LEU A 63 -3.45 4.53 -16.70
CA LEU A 63 -3.59 4.07 -18.08
C LEU A 63 -2.28 3.41 -18.53
N HIS A 64 -2.35 2.17 -18.99
CA HIS A 64 -1.24 1.42 -19.52
C HIS A 64 -1.30 1.35 -21.05
N TYR A 65 -0.14 1.46 -21.70
CA TYR A 65 0.09 0.98 -23.05
C TYR A 65 1.08 -0.17 -23.01
N ASN A 66 0.61 -1.36 -23.33
CA ASN A 66 1.41 -2.58 -23.37
C ASN A 66 1.80 -2.90 -24.82
N ASN A 67 3.10 -2.95 -25.07
CA ASN A 67 3.67 -3.41 -26.36
C ASN A 67 4.69 -4.51 -26.05
N LEU A 68 4.18 -5.71 -25.84
CA LEU A 68 4.97 -6.87 -25.42
C LEU A 68 5.19 -7.79 -26.60
N SER A 69 6.45 -8.11 -26.90
CA SER A 69 6.81 -9.14 -27.86
C SER A 69 7.35 -10.36 -27.13
N ASN A 70 6.73 -11.50 -27.36
CA ASN A 70 7.13 -12.76 -26.76
C ASN A 70 7.51 -13.75 -27.85
N GLY A 71 8.79 -14.06 -27.97
CA GLY A 71 9.31 -14.99 -29.00
C GLY A 71 8.74 -16.41 -28.95
N LYS A 72 7.92 -16.75 -27.96
CA LYS A 72 7.26 -18.07 -27.79
C LYS A 72 5.75 -17.99 -27.60
N GLY A 73 5.15 -16.81 -27.64
CA GLY A 73 3.73 -16.59 -27.39
C GLY A 73 3.12 -15.56 -28.31
N LYS A 74 1.89 -15.15 -28.03
CA LYS A 74 1.26 -14.05 -28.78
C LYS A 74 1.84 -12.72 -28.32
N ASP A 75 2.19 -11.87 -29.27
CA ASP A 75 2.48 -10.47 -29.00
C ASP A 75 1.24 -9.78 -28.43
N LYS A 76 1.44 -8.89 -27.47
CA LYS A 76 0.37 -8.13 -26.84
C LYS A 76 0.55 -6.66 -27.16
N LYS A 77 -0.40 -6.06 -27.83
CA LYS A 77 -0.47 -4.61 -28.07
C LYS A 77 -1.83 -4.16 -27.64
N GLU A 78 -1.89 -3.48 -26.50
CA GLU A 78 -3.16 -3.05 -25.93
C GLU A 78 -3.01 -1.74 -25.19
N MET A 79 -4.09 -1.01 -25.10
CA MET A 79 -4.28 0.11 -24.17
C MET A 79 -5.27 -0.34 -23.11
N ASP A 80 -4.90 -0.17 -21.86
CA ASP A 80 -5.67 -0.64 -20.72
C ASP A 80 -5.83 0.50 -19.71
N PHE A 81 -7.05 0.91 -19.43
CA PHE A 81 -7.32 1.77 -18.28
C PHE A 81 -7.24 0.89 -17.03
N HIS A 82 -6.01 0.69 -16.57
CA HIS A 82 -5.64 -0.37 -15.64
C HIS A 82 -6.39 -0.29 -14.32
N ARG A 83 -6.58 0.93 -13.81
CA ARG A 83 -7.41 1.17 -12.62
C ARG A 83 -7.95 2.58 -12.52
N PHE A 84 -9.09 2.70 -11.85
CA PHE A 84 -9.64 3.92 -11.28
C PHE A 84 -9.84 3.70 -9.79
N VAL A 85 -9.21 4.55 -8.98
CA VAL A 85 -9.28 4.46 -7.52
C VAL A 85 -9.96 5.70 -6.97
N LEU A 86 -10.90 5.48 -6.05
CA LEU A 86 -11.62 6.51 -5.34
C LEU A 86 -11.40 6.35 -3.83
N PHE A 87 -10.85 7.38 -3.20
CA PHE A 87 -10.74 7.49 -1.75
C PHE A 87 -11.93 8.28 -1.20
N PHE A 88 -12.50 7.79 -0.11
CA PHE A 88 -13.52 8.47 0.64
C PHE A 88 -13.15 8.45 2.11
N GLY A 89 -13.12 9.63 2.74
CA GLY A 89 -12.87 9.81 4.16
C GLY A 89 -13.99 10.61 4.81
N HIS A 90 -14.34 10.28 6.06
CA HIS A 90 -15.28 11.05 6.85
C HIS A 90 -14.83 11.11 8.31
N ARG A 91 -14.81 12.30 8.87
CA ARG A 91 -14.54 12.55 10.30
C ARG A 91 -15.87 12.71 11.04
N PHE A 92 -16.21 11.75 11.89
CA PHE A 92 -17.43 11.80 12.72
C PHE A 92 -17.27 12.77 13.89
N ASN A 93 -16.07 12.83 14.46
CA ASN A 93 -15.68 13.71 15.56
C ASN A 93 -14.13 13.75 15.65
N ASP A 94 -13.60 14.44 16.67
CA ASP A 94 -12.15 14.63 16.83
C ASP A 94 -11.36 13.31 17.02
N LYS A 95 -12.03 12.23 17.45
CA LYS A 95 -11.40 10.93 17.75
C LYS A 95 -11.81 9.80 16.83
N THR A 96 -12.85 10.01 16.01
CA THR A 96 -13.42 8.92 15.20
C THR A 96 -13.51 9.34 13.74
N ARG A 97 -12.92 8.55 12.87
CA ARG A 97 -12.94 8.77 11.43
C ARG A 97 -13.11 7.47 10.64
N PHE A 98 -13.70 7.58 9.47
CA PHE A 98 -13.84 6.51 8.50
C PHE A 98 -12.92 6.78 7.33
N PHE A 99 -12.33 5.73 6.77
CA PHE A 99 -11.60 5.76 5.51
C PHE A 99 -11.99 4.57 4.63
N SER A 100 -12.08 4.80 3.33
CA SER A 100 -12.27 3.71 2.37
C SER A 100 -11.58 4.00 1.05
N GLU A 101 -11.26 2.93 0.35
CA GLU A 101 -10.64 2.90 -0.98
C GLU A 101 -11.40 1.92 -1.86
N LEU A 102 -11.96 2.45 -2.95
CA LEU A 102 -12.67 1.70 -3.98
C LEU A 102 -11.81 1.66 -5.24
N GLU A 103 -11.55 0.47 -5.76
CA GLU A 103 -10.84 0.25 -7.02
C GLU A 103 -11.78 -0.35 -8.07
N LEU A 104 -11.75 0.21 -9.28
CA LEU A 104 -12.30 -0.36 -10.51
C LEU A 104 -11.14 -0.72 -11.43
N GLU A 105 -10.95 -2.02 -11.70
CA GLU A 105 -9.96 -2.51 -12.66
C GLU A 105 -10.53 -2.60 -14.08
N HIS A 106 -9.68 -2.31 -15.08
CA HIS A 106 -9.95 -2.48 -16.52
C HIS A 106 -11.19 -1.76 -17.06
N SER A 107 -11.59 -0.64 -16.46
CA SER A 107 -12.68 0.28 -16.89
C SER A 107 -14.06 -0.31 -17.09
N ALA A 108 -14.25 -1.62 -17.17
CA ALA A 108 -15.53 -2.29 -17.39
C ALA A 108 -15.64 -3.56 -16.54
N ILE A 109 -16.78 -3.74 -15.88
CA ILE A 109 -17.09 -4.90 -15.02
C ILE A 109 -18.23 -5.76 -15.56
N ALA A 110 -18.93 -5.28 -16.57
CA ALA A 110 -19.99 -6.01 -17.25
C ALA A 110 -19.46 -6.70 -18.50
N ASP A 111 -20.21 -7.66 -19.01
CA ASP A 111 -19.93 -8.28 -20.29
C ASP A 111 -19.84 -7.21 -21.37
N THR A 112 -18.77 -7.28 -22.15
CA THR A 112 -18.60 -6.51 -23.37
C THR A 112 -19.32 -7.19 -24.53
N ASP A 113 -19.43 -6.56 -25.69
CA ASP A 113 -20.14 -7.10 -26.86
C ASP A 113 -19.57 -8.47 -27.32
N ASP A 114 -18.32 -8.79 -26.96
CA ASP A 114 -17.70 -10.08 -27.21
C ASP A 114 -17.91 -11.11 -26.09
N GLY A 115 -18.69 -10.76 -25.05
CA GLY A 115 -18.98 -11.61 -23.90
C GLY A 115 -17.82 -11.68 -22.87
N SER A 116 -16.82 -10.81 -22.96
CA SER A 116 -15.75 -10.73 -21.97
C SER A 116 -16.14 -9.83 -20.78
N SER A 117 -15.60 -10.13 -19.60
CA SER A 117 -15.75 -9.32 -18.40
C SER A 117 -14.34 -9.05 -17.82
N PRO A 118 -13.60 -8.07 -18.37
CA PRO A 118 -12.19 -7.90 -18.09
C PRO A 118 -11.90 -7.32 -16.71
N GLY A 119 -12.83 -6.56 -16.12
CA GLY A 119 -12.63 -5.79 -14.93
C GLY A 119 -13.28 -6.34 -13.67
N SER A 120 -12.94 -5.71 -12.55
CA SER A 120 -13.55 -5.97 -11.25
C SER A 120 -13.74 -4.67 -10.48
N VAL A 121 -14.71 -4.65 -9.56
CA VAL A 121 -14.81 -3.62 -8.52
C VAL A 121 -14.46 -4.24 -7.18
N SER A 122 -13.60 -3.62 -6.43
CA SER A 122 -13.25 -4.09 -5.11
C SER A 122 -13.05 -2.93 -4.13
N ILE A 123 -13.33 -3.21 -2.86
CA ILE A 123 -12.97 -2.31 -1.76
C ILE A 123 -11.62 -2.79 -1.24
N GLU A 124 -10.59 -1.96 -1.37
CA GLU A 124 -9.25 -2.31 -0.92
C GLU A 124 -9.02 -1.99 0.54
N GLN A 125 -9.65 -0.93 1.04
CA GLN A 125 -9.69 -0.55 2.44
C GLN A 125 -11.07 -0.02 2.80
N ALA A 126 -11.57 -0.33 3.99
CA ALA A 126 -12.75 0.31 4.58
C ALA A 126 -12.73 0.08 6.08
N TYR A 127 -12.38 1.08 6.85
CA TYR A 127 -12.25 0.94 8.30
C TYR A 127 -12.66 2.20 9.04
N VAL A 128 -13.05 2.00 10.28
CA VAL A 128 -13.20 3.08 11.27
C VAL A 128 -11.95 3.13 12.13
N GLN A 129 -11.39 4.32 12.29
CA GLN A 129 -10.28 4.61 13.17
C GLN A 129 -10.77 5.35 14.41
N PHE A 130 -10.23 4.95 15.57
CA PHE A 130 -10.46 5.56 16.86
C PHE A 130 -9.12 6.02 17.44
N ASP A 131 -8.96 7.31 17.71
CA ASP A 131 -7.81 7.83 18.43
C ASP A 131 -8.00 7.56 19.94
N LEU A 132 -7.28 6.57 20.47
CA LEU A 132 -7.36 6.18 21.88
C LEU A 132 -6.65 7.20 22.78
N ASN A 133 -5.53 7.72 22.31
CA ASN A 133 -4.78 8.85 22.86
C ASN A 133 -3.91 9.46 21.73
N ASP A 134 -3.08 10.44 22.06
CA ASP A 134 -2.26 11.18 21.07
C ASP A 134 -1.30 10.29 20.27
N ASN A 135 -0.89 9.16 20.86
CA ASN A 135 0.12 8.27 20.27
C ASN A 135 -0.42 6.89 19.87
N THR A 136 -1.68 6.58 20.17
CA THR A 136 -2.23 5.24 19.95
C THR A 136 -3.60 5.30 19.29
N LYS A 137 -3.80 4.49 18.26
CA LYS A 137 -5.02 4.39 17.47
C LYS A 137 -5.48 2.94 17.41
N ALA A 138 -6.79 2.74 17.35
CA ALA A 138 -7.40 1.46 17.01
C ALA A 138 -8.14 1.58 15.69
N ASN A 139 -8.06 0.56 14.84
CA ASN A 139 -8.80 0.50 13.59
C ASN A 139 -9.60 -0.80 13.54
N ALA A 140 -10.76 -0.78 12.88
CA ALA A 140 -11.58 -1.97 12.66
C ALA A 140 -12.27 -1.89 11.30
N GLY A 141 -12.22 -2.99 10.54
CA GLY A 141 -12.79 -3.10 9.19
C GLY A 141 -11.92 -3.88 8.23
N ILE A 142 -11.87 -3.46 6.97
CA ILE A 142 -10.95 -3.99 5.94
C ILE A 142 -9.65 -3.21 6.03
N LEU A 143 -8.58 -3.89 6.44
CA LEU A 143 -7.27 -3.30 6.73
C LEU A 143 -6.22 -3.87 5.77
N LEU A 144 -5.27 -3.04 5.35
CA LEU A 144 -4.04 -3.51 4.71
C LEU A 144 -3.10 -4.12 5.76
N MET A 145 -2.50 -5.25 5.43
CA MET A 145 -1.55 -5.89 6.34
C MET A 145 -0.24 -5.12 6.39
N PRO A 146 0.27 -4.82 7.59
CA PRO A 146 1.48 -4.02 7.79
C PRO A 146 2.73 -4.87 7.51
N VAL A 147 3.02 -5.13 6.23
CA VAL A 147 4.16 -5.96 5.79
C VAL A 147 4.96 -5.26 4.71
N GLY A 148 6.25 -5.08 4.96
CA GLY A 148 7.17 -4.44 4.02
C GLY A 148 6.84 -2.96 3.74
N PHE A 149 7.27 -2.47 2.57
CA PHE A 149 7.07 -1.07 2.18
C PHE A 149 5.82 -0.83 1.33
N ILE A 150 5.47 -1.80 0.45
CA ILE A 150 4.57 -1.57 -0.69
C ILE A 150 3.15 -2.04 -0.39
N ASN A 151 2.89 -2.81 0.65
CA ASN A 151 1.52 -3.27 0.86
C ASN A 151 0.57 -2.17 1.31
N GLU A 152 1.01 -1.28 2.21
CA GLU A 152 0.20 -0.15 2.70
C GLU A 152 0.23 1.04 1.75
N THR A 153 1.27 1.15 0.92
CA THR A 153 1.46 2.24 -0.05
C THR A 153 1.59 1.64 -1.45
N HIS A 154 0.56 0.91 -1.88
CA HIS A 154 0.62 0.06 -3.07
C HIS A 154 0.31 0.81 -4.38
N GLU A 155 0.11 2.11 -4.31
CA GLU A 155 -0.16 2.96 -5.45
C GLU A 155 1.08 3.08 -6.39
N PRO A 156 0.87 3.23 -7.70
CA PRO A 156 1.95 3.25 -8.70
C PRO A 156 3.11 4.22 -8.42
N PRO A 157 2.91 5.42 -7.84
CA PRO A 157 4.01 6.35 -7.57
C PRO A 157 4.97 5.90 -6.45
N THR A 158 4.65 4.85 -5.69
CA THR A 158 5.41 4.43 -4.51
C THR A 158 6.51 3.40 -4.81
N PHE A 159 6.55 2.87 -6.01
CA PHE A 159 7.54 1.89 -6.44
C PHE A 159 8.06 2.19 -7.85
N TYR A 160 9.23 1.67 -8.17
CA TYR A 160 9.83 1.82 -9.50
C TYR A 160 9.40 0.68 -10.44
N GLY A 161 9.16 1.06 -11.71
CA GLY A 161 8.68 0.17 -12.76
C GLY A 161 7.17 0.26 -12.94
N VAL A 162 6.68 -0.36 -14.01
CA VAL A 162 5.24 -0.40 -14.34
C VAL A 162 4.49 -1.33 -13.39
N GLU A 163 5.16 -2.41 -12.95
CA GLU A 163 4.60 -3.41 -12.07
C GLU A 163 5.43 -3.55 -10.79
N ARG A 164 4.77 -3.97 -9.70
CA ARG A 164 5.41 -4.33 -8.43
C ARG A 164 6.40 -5.46 -8.66
N ASN A 165 7.50 -5.48 -7.89
CA ASN A 165 8.47 -6.57 -7.96
C ASN A 165 7.86 -7.92 -7.53
N VAL A 166 8.52 -9.02 -7.91
CA VAL A 166 8.01 -10.38 -7.69
C VAL A 166 7.82 -10.72 -6.20
N ILE A 167 8.63 -10.16 -5.32
CA ILE A 167 8.52 -10.39 -3.87
C ILE A 167 7.21 -9.77 -3.34
N ASN A 168 6.93 -8.53 -3.71
CA ASN A 168 5.69 -7.82 -3.35
C ASN A 168 4.45 -8.32 -4.13
N LYS A 169 4.62 -9.16 -5.13
CA LYS A 169 3.50 -9.78 -5.87
C LYS A 169 3.12 -11.14 -5.31
N TYR A 170 4.10 -11.97 -4.95
CA TYR A 170 3.87 -13.39 -4.65
C TYR A 170 4.06 -13.76 -3.18
N LEU A 171 5.05 -13.19 -2.50
CA LEU A 171 5.38 -13.51 -1.11
C LEU A 171 4.77 -12.52 -0.11
N ILE A 172 4.75 -11.21 -0.44
CA ILE A 172 3.84 -10.24 0.16
C ILE A 172 2.71 -10.09 -0.86
N PRO A 173 1.57 -10.74 -0.73
CA PRO A 173 0.61 -10.82 -1.84
C PRO A 173 -0.16 -9.50 -2.03
N THR A 174 0.55 -8.41 -2.28
CA THR A 174 0.00 -7.05 -2.45
C THR A 174 -1.04 -6.99 -3.58
N THR A 175 -2.21 -6.39 -3.44
CA THR A 175 -2.71 -5.70 -2.23
C THR A 175 -3.21 -6.76 -1.26
N TRP A 176 -2.53 -6.93 -0.13
CA TRP A 176 -2.96 -7.88 0.91
C TRP A 176 -3.79 -7.14 1.95
N ARG A 177 -5.08 -7.41 1.92
CA ARG A 177 -6.09 -6.85 2.81
C ARG A 177 -6.90 -7.92 3.49
N GLU A 178 -7.25 -7.69 4.74
CA GLU A 178 -8.00 -8.64 5.57
C GLU A 178 -9.05 -7.91 6.42
N GLY A 179 -10.11 -8.62 6.78
CA GLY A 179 -11.07 -8.16 7.77
C GLY A 179 -10.51 -8.32 9.16
N GLY A 180 -10.55 -7.29 9.99
CA GLY A 180 -9.97 -7.39 11.31
C GLY A 180 -9.97 -6.11 12.11
N ALA A 181 -9.16 -6.12 13.16
CA ALA A 181 -8.90 -4.96 14.01
C ALA A 181 -7.41 -4.81 14.30
N SER A 182 -6.97 -3.57 14.44
CA SER A 182 -5.56 -3.26 14.74
C SER A 182 -5.43 -2.23 15.86
N ILE A 183 -4.29 -2.29 16.53
CA ILE A 183 -3.79 -1.21 17.39
C ILE A 183 -2.45 -0.77 16.81
N THR A 184 -2.30 0.51 16.58
CA THR A 184 -1.07 1.14 16.09
C THR A 184 -0.62 2.21 17.07
N GLY A 185 0.68 2.34 17.27
CA GLY A 185 1.20 3.35 18.18
C GLY A 185 2.59 3.85 17.80
N ASN A 186 2.91 5.05 18.28
CA ASN A 186 4.19 5.71 18.07
C ASN A 186 4.78 6.16 19.40
N PHE A 187 6.11 6.14 19.50
CA PHE A 187 6.86 6.68 20.62
C PHE A 187 7.74 7.83 20.14
N ASP A 188 8.02 8.79 21.01
CA ASP A 188 8.88 9.94 20.72
C ASP A 188 10.32 9.53 20.31
N SER A 189 10.73 8.32 20.64
CA SER A 189 12.01 7.73 20.21
C SER A 189 12.10 7.42 18.72
N GLY A 190 11.01 7.56 17.97
CA GLY A 190 10.90 7.16 16.57
C GLY A 190 10.57 5.68 16.37
N ILE A 191 10.25 4.96 17.44
CA ILE A 191 9.70 3.60 17.35
C ILE A 191 8.20 3.68 17.12
N SER A 192 7.68 2.86 16.20
CA SER A 192 6.25 2.62 16.01
C SER A 192 5.95 1.13 15.97
N TYR A 193 4.72 0.77 16.29
CA TYR A 193 4.27 -0.61 16.26
C TYR A 193 2.87 -0.73 15.67
N ASP A 194 2.59 -1.89 15.08
CA ASP A 194 1.29 -2.31 14.61
C ASP A 194 1.02 -3.73 15.13
N ILE A 195 -0.17 -3.97 15.66
CA ILE A 195 -0.67 -5.29 16.04
C ILE A 195 -2.04 -5.46 15.40
N VAL A 196 -2.20 -6.50 14.60
CA VAL A 196 -3.43 -6.77 13.84
C VAL A 196 -3.91 -8.17 14.10
N LEU A 197 -5.19 -8.33 14.44
CA LEU A 197 -5.91 -9.59 14.45
C LEU A 197 -6.86 -9.59 13.25
N HIS A 198 -6.78 -10.62 12.39
CA HIS A 198 -7.45 -10.59 11.09
C HIS A 198 -7.89 -11.98 10.59
N THR A 199 -8.67 -12.01 9.52
CA THR A 199 -9.25 -13.25 8.95
C THR A 199 -8.21 -14.25 8.45
N GLY A 200 -7.02 -13.78 8.06
CA GLY A 200 -5.95 -14.64 7.55
C GLY A 200 -6.17 -15.10 6.11
N LEU A 201 -5.22 -15.90 5.64
CA LEU A 201 -5.23 -16.47 4.29
C LEU A 201 -6.02 -17.81 4.27
N ASP A 202 -6.54 -18.18 3.09
CA ASP A 202 -7.15 -19.46 2.79
C ASP A 202 -6.63 -19.97 1.44
N GLY A 203 -5.43 -20.54 1.42
CA GLY A 203 -4.77 -20.90 0.17
C GLY A 203 -3.72 -21.98 0.29
N GLY A 204 -3.58 -22.56 1.48
CA GLY A 204 -2.57 -23.57 1.74
C GLY A 204 -1.17 -23.05 1.47
N THR A 205 -0.42 -23.73 0.59
CA THR A 205 0.94 -23.31 0.22
C THR A 205 0.99 -22.21 -0.87
N ASN A 206 -0.13 -21.78 -1.40
CA ASN A 206 -0.16 -20.68 -2.39
C ASN A 206 -0.54 -19.35 -1.73
N ILE A 207 0.45 -18.64 -1.24
CA ILE A 207 0.27 -17.39 -0.49
C ILE A 207 -0.62 -16.40 -1.24
N ARG A 208 -0.34 -16.12 -2.54
CA ARG A 208 -1.10 -15.13 -3.31
C ARG A 208 -2.55 -15.54 -3.55
N LYS A 209 -2.82 -16.81 -3.80
CA LYS A 209 -4.19 -17.31 -3.99
C LYS A 209 -4.97 -17.35 -2.69
N GLY A 210 -4.28 -17.40 -1.56
CA GLY A 210 -4.90 -17.43 -0.24
C GLY A 210 -5.58 -16.13 0.20
N ARG A 211 -5.38 -15.03 -0.53
CA ARG A 211 -6.07 -13.76 -0.21
C ARG A 211 -7.58 -13.92 -0.40
N GLN A 212 -8.31 -13.79 0.67
CA GLN A 212 -9.78 -13.87 0.65
C GLN A 212 -10.44 -12.55 0.25
N LYS A 213 -9.69 -11.43 0.34
CA LYS A 213 -10.13 -10.06 -0.03
C LYS A 213 -11.40 -9.61 0.71
N VAL A 214 -11.71 -10.26 1.83
CA VAL A 214 -12.91 -10.03 2.65
C VAL A 214 -14.23 -10.23 1.88
N ALA A 215 -14.20 -11.06 0.85
CA ALA A 215 -15.39 -11.46 0.10
C ALA A 215 -15.95 -12.78 0.71
N GLU A 216 -16.79 -12.66 1.73
CA GLU A 216 -17.27 -13.78 2.53
C GLU A 216 -16.13 -14.63 3.11
N ALA A 217 -15.08 -13.93 3.62
CA ALA A 217 -13.84 -14.56 4.09
C ALA A 217 -14.11 -15.55 5.21
N ASN A 218 -13.58 -16.77 5.07
CA ASN A 218 -13.58 -17.75 6.15
C ASN A 218 -12.66 -17.26 7.28
N ALA A 219 -13.16 -17.24 8.48
CA ALA A 219 -12.48 -16.79 9.69
C ALA A 219 -12.41 -17.88 10.78
N SER A 220 -12.44 -19.16 10.37
CA SER A 220 -12.36 -20.30 11.30
C SER A 220 -11.01 -20.32 12.03
N ASN A 221 -9.95 -19.84 11.38
CA ASN A 221 -8.59 -19.74 11.93
C ASN A 221 -8.05 -18.32 11.70
N LEU A 222 -8.20 -17.49 12.73
CA LEU A 222 -7.70 -16.10 12.68
C LEU A 222 -6.18 -16.08 12.64
N ALA A 223 -5.65 -15.04 11.99
CA ALA A 223 -4.24 -14.73 11.95
C ALA A 223 -3.91 -13.48 12.76
N SER A 224 -2.67 -13.39 13.21
CA SER A 224 -2.13 -12.21 13.86
C SER A 224 -0.88 -11.72 13.14
N THR A 225 -0.78 -10.40 12.99
CA THR A 225 0.41 -9.74 12.42
C THR A 225 0.90 -8.68 13.41
N ALA A 226 2.19 -8.67 13.67
CA ALA A 226 2.83 -7.65 14.49
C ALA A 226 4.04 -7.08 13.74
N ARG A 227 4.15 -5.75 13.71
CA ARG A 227 5.28 -5.02 13.11
C ARG A 227 5.86 -4.03 14.10
N VAL A 228 7.17 -3.86 14.07
CA VAL A 228 7.87 -2.76 14.71
C VAL A 228 8.68 -2.02 13.64
N LYS A 229 8.62 -0.68 13.65
CA LYS A 229 9.45 0.18 12.81
C LYS A 229 10.24 1.16 13.65
N TYR A 230 11.40 1.56 13.14
CA TYR A 230 12.23 2.63 13.71
C TYR A 230 12.57 3.66 12.65
N THR A 231 12.24 4.91 12.93
CA THR A 231 12.49 6.09 12.07
C THR A 231 13.16 7.24 12.82
N GLY A 232 13.75 6.95 13.98
CA GLY A 232 14.39 7.97 14.85
C GLY A 232 15.68 8.59 14.28
N ILE A 233 16.22 8.04 13.19
CA ILE A 233 17.34 8.64 12.45
C ILE A 233 16.79 9.19 11.12
N THR A 234 17.03 10.46 10.86
CA THR A 234 16.57 11.13 9.64
C THR A 234 17.01 10.36 8.39
N GLY A 235 16.04 10.04 7.53
CA GLY A 235 16.28 9.31 6.29
C GLY A 235 16.38 7.80 6.45
N LEU A 236 16.41 7.25 7.66
CA LEU A 236 16.48 5.81 7.91
C LEU A 236 15.12 5.27 8.38
N GLU A 237 14.66 4.20 7.74
CA GLU A 237 13.56 3.35 8.20
C GLU A 237 14.07 1.93 8.34
N LEU A 238 13.88 1.34 9.52
CA LEU A 238 14.08 -0.08 9.79
C LEU A 238 12.73 -0.67 10.17
N GLY A 239 12.44 -1.88 9.71
CA GLY A 239 11.21 -2.57 10.08
C GLY A 239 11.39 -4.05 10.20
N ALA A 240 10.57 -4.67 11.04
CA ALA A 240 10.46 -6.12 11.17
C ALA A 240 9.01 -6.50 11.42
N THR A 241 8.54 -7.53 10.74
CA THR A 241 7.16 -8.05 10.81
C THR A 241 7.16 -9.54 11.11
N LEU A 242 6.25 -9.94 11.99
CA LEU A 242 5.92 -11.33 12.27
C LEU A 242 4.42 -11.53 12.02
N GLN A 243 4.07 -12.57 11.27
CA GLN A 243 2.67 -13.02 11.10
C GLN A 243 2.57 -14.49 11.44
N TYR A 244 1.47 -14.87 12.10
CA TYR A 244 1.16 -16.23 12.46
C TYR A 244 -0.31 -16.56 12.18
N GLN A 245 -0.56 -17.78 11.69
CA GLN A 245 -1.88 -18.34 11.48
C GLN A 245 -1.84 -19.84 11.79
N ASP A 246 -2.82 -20.35 12.52
CA ASP A 246 -2.86 -21.76 12.94
C ASP A 246 -3.12 -22.74 11.79
N ASP A 247 -3.89 -22.32 10.79
CA ASP A 247 -4.24 -23.15 9.64
C ASP A 247 -4.41 -22.31 8.38
N MET A 248 -3.54 -22.53 7.41
CA MET A 248 -3.52 -21.83 6.12
C MET A 248 -4.62 -22.23 5.15
N THR A 249 -5.44 -23.20 5.54
CA THR A 249 -6.56 -23.74 4.76
C THR A 249 -7.91 -23.52 5.43
N GLN A 250 -7.94 -22.79 6.55
CA GLN A 250 -9.14 -22.51 7.34
C GLN A 250 -9.88 -23.80 7.75
N GLY A 251 -9.14 -24.91 7.93
CA GLY A 251 -9.69 -26.22 8.33
C GLY A 251 -10.12 -27.13 7.18
N THR A 252 -9.90 -26.73 5.94
CA THR A 252 -10.36 -27.53 4.78
C THR A 252 -9.40 -28.61 4.35
N ASN A 253 -8.12 -28.52 4.69
CA ASN A 253 -7.10 -29.50 4.32
C ASN A 253 -6.20 -29.85 5.52
N LYS A 254 -6.27 -31.07 5.99
CA LYS A 254 -5.51 -31.56 7.17
C LYS A 254 -4.02 -31.77 6.91
N ASP A 255 -3.59 -31.75 5.65
CA ASP A 255 -2.18 -31.91 5.29
C ASP A 255 -1.42 -30.57 5.37
N ILE A 256 -2.10 -29.46 5.58
CA ILE A 256 -1.49 -28.13 5.69
C ILE A 256 -1.99 -27.47 6.97
N GLY A 257 -1.08 -27.15 7.84
CA GLY A 257 -1.37 -26.58 9.16
C GLY A 257 -0.97 -25.11 9.28
N SER A 258 -0.26 -24.81 10.34
CA SER A 258 0.14 -23.47 10.71
C SER A 258 1.15 -22.86 9.74
N ALA A 259 1.19 -21.54 9.71
CA ALA A 259 2.21 -20.80 9.00
C ALA A 259 2.72 -19.61 9.81
N THR A 260 4.03 -19.40 9.71
CA THR A 260 4.70 -18.23 10.25
C THR A 260 5.41 -17.49 9.13
N MET A 261 5.17 -16.19 9.01
CA MET A 261 5.93 -15.29 8.14
C MET A 261 6.78 -14.37 9.00
N THR A 262 8.05 -14.25 8.64
CA THR A 262 8.97 -13.25 9.17
C THR A 262 9.44 -12.35 8.05
N GLU A 263 9.51 -11.06 8.29
CA GLU A 263 9.98 -10.07 7.33
C GLU A 263 10.87 -9.06 8.05
N ALA A 264 11.91 -8.59 7.37
CA ALA A 264 12.72 -7.46 7.80
C ALA A 264 13.09 -6.58 6.61
N HIS A 265 13.10 -5.27 6.85
CA HIS A 265 13.43 -4.30 5.82
C HIS A 265 14.21 -3.11 6.33
N VAL A 266 14.91 -2.47 5.40
CA VAL A 266 15.61 -1.20 5.59
C VAL A 266 15.41 -0.32 4.38
N ARG A 267 15.14 0.96 4.60
CA ARG A 267 15.23 2.03 3.62
C ARG A 267 16.09 3.16 4.17
N TRP A 268 17.06 3.58 3.41
CA TRP A 268 17.96 4.64 3.79
C TRP A 268 18.08 5.69 2.68
N ASN A 269 17.64 6.90 3.00
CA ASN A 269 17.72 8.07 2.14
C ASN A 269 18.93 8.91 2.56
N VAL A 270 19.92 9.03 1.69
CA VAL A 270 21.14 9.82 1.91
C VAL A 270 21.31 10.77 0.74
N SER A 271 20.98 12.05 0.93
CA SER A 271 20.95 13.04 -0.16
C SER A 271 20.06 12.53 -1.31
N ASP A 272 20.61 12.42 -2.52
CA ASP A 272 19.91 11.96 -3.71
C ASP A 272 19.87 10.43 -3.87
N LEU A 273 20.53 9.69 -2.98
CA LEU A 273 20.57 8.23 -2.99
C LEU A 273 19.54 7.64 -2.03
N THR A 274 18.74 6.69 -2.52
CA THR A 274 17.90 5.83 -1.69
C THR A 274 18.35 4.38 -1.82
N LEU A 275 18.65 3.75 -0.72
CA LEU A 275 18.94 2.32 -0.64
C LEU A 275 17.79 1.61 0.06
N THR A 276 17.30 0.53 -0.52
CA THR A 276 16.21 -0.28 0.04
C THR A 276 16.63 -1.75 0.02
N ALA A 277 16.40 -2.46 1.10
CA ALA A 277 16.49 -3.92 1.15
C ALA A 277 15.31 -4.48 1.93
N LEU A 278 14.84 -5.64 1.51
CA LEU A 278 13.79 -6.39 2.17
C LEU A 278 14.07 -7.88 2.00
N TYR A 279 13.85 -8.63 3.05
CA TYR A 279 13.83 -10.10 3.03
C TYR A 279 12.65 -10.61 3.84
N LEU A 280 12.02 -11.67 3.34
CA LEU A 280 10.95 -12.35 4.07
C LEU A 280 11.02 -13.87 3.86
N GLN A 281 10.47 -14.62 4.82
CA GLN A 281 10.33 -16.05 4.78
C GLN A 281 9.00 -16.48 5.37
N TRP A 282 8.31 -17.35 4.64
CA TRP A 282 7.20 -18.15 5.12
C TRP A 282 7.71 -19.55 5.50
N ASN A 283 7.28 -20.04 6.66
CA ASN A 283 7.40 -21.44 7.08
C ASN A 283 5.98 -21.96 7.27
N ILE A 284 5.63 -22.97 6.52
CA ILE A 284 4.28 -23.57 6.50
C ILE A 284 4.42 -25.00 6.98
N ASP A 285 3.63 -25.38 7.96
CA ASP A 285 3.58 -26.76 8.42
C ASP A 285 2.83 -27.61 7.39
N VAL A 286 3.56 -28.54 6.76
CA VAL A 286 3.05 -29.41 5.71
C VAL A 286 3.28 -30.86 6.13
N ALA A 287 2.21 -31.63 6.29
CA ALA A 287 2.31 -33.05 6.69
C ALA A 287 3.08 -33.86 5.64
N SER A 288 3.83 -34.84 6.10
CA SER A 288 4.61 -35.76 5.23
C SER A 288 3.73 -36.56 4.24
N THR A 289 2.43 -36.62 4.50
CA THR A 289 1.42 -37.25 3.64
C THR A 289 0.93 -36.34 2.51
N ALA A 290 1.26 -35.06 2.56
CA ALA A 290 0.86 -34.09 1.56
C ALA A 290 1.46 -34.39 0.18
N SER A 291 0.91 -33.73 -0.84
CA SER A 291 1.44 -33.83 -2.20
C SER A 291 2.88 -33.32 -2.29
N ALA A 292 3.67 -33.89 -3.21
CA ALA A 292 5.05 -33.47 -3.45
C ALA A 292 5.13 -31.95 -3.80
N GLU A 293 4.10 -31.38 -4.43
CA GLU A 293 4.01 -29.95 -4.70
C GLU A 293 3.90 -29.14 -3.42
N ASN A 294 3.10 -29.56 -2.45
CA ASN A 294 2.94 -28.86 -1.18
C ASN A 294 4.19 -29.02 -0.31
N LEU A 295 4.77 -30.21 -0.25
CA LEU A 295 6.03 -30.46 0.47
C LEU A 295 7.20 -29.61 -0.07
N ALA A 296 7.20 -29.30 -1.37
CA ALA A 296 8.22 -28.43 -1.97
C ALA A 296 8.00 -26.95 -1.69
N LYS A 297 6.92 -26.57 -1.01
CA LYS A 297 6.52 -25.19 -0.71
C LYS A 297 6.32 -24.93 0.78
N ASP A 298 6.81 -25.82 1.63
CA ASP A 298 6.79 -25.67 3.09
C ASP A 298 7.59 -24.45 3.55
N VAL A 299 8.69 -24.13 2.84
CA VAL A 299 9.48 -22.92 3.04
C VAL A 299 9.50 -22.10 1.76
N GLN A 300 9.02 -20.87 1.85
CA GLN A 300 9.04 -19.92 0.74
C GLN A 300 9.71 -18.62 1.20
N ASN A 301 10.79 -18.24 0.56
CA ASN A 301 11.53 -17.05 0.94
C ASN A 301 11.95 -16.23 -0.27
N GLY A 302 12.31 -14.99 -0.02
CA GLY A 302 12.83 -14.09 -1.03
C GLY A 302 13.07 -12.69 -0.48
N GLY A 303 13.75 -11.91 -1.29
CA GLY A 303 14.07 -10.55 -0.91
C GLY A 303 14.53 -9.76 -2.12
N TYR A 304 14.78 -8.50 -1.91
CA TYR A 304 15.38 -7.65 -2.93
C TYR A 304 16.27 -6.59 -2.30
N ILE A 305 17.19 -6.12 -3.10
CA ILE A 305 18.01 -4.93 -2.84
C ILE A 305 17.75 -3.98 -4.00
N GLU A 306 17.49 -2.71 -3.69
CA GLU A 306 17.22 -1.65 -4.65
C GLU A 306 18.04 -0.41 -4.30
N ALA A 307 18.64 0.20 -5.31
CA ALA A 307 19.27 1.49 -5.21
C ALA A 307 18.64 2.43 -6.25
N SER A 308 18.28 3.63 -5.82
CA SER A 308 17.82 4.68 -6.72
C SER A 308 18.59 5.97 -6.47
N TYR A 309 18.83 6.73 -7.54
CA TYR A 309 19.56 7.97 -7.48
C TYR A 309 18.86 9.07 -8.30
N LYS A 310 18.62 10.22 -7.68
CA LYS A 310 18.08 11.41 -8.35
C LYS A 310 19.22 12.11 -9.09
N LEU A 311 19.19 12.09 -10.41
CA LEU A 311 20.17 12.81 -11.26
C LEU A 311 19.83 14.29 -11.38
N THR A 312 18.54 14.60 -11.39
CA THR A 312 17.97 15.94 -11.42
C THR A 312 16.59 15.90 -10.73
N PRO A 313 15.94 17.05 -10.47
CA PRO A 313 14.58 17.06 -9.92
C PRO A 313 13.54 16.28 -10.76
N LYS A 314 13.81 16.08 -12.07
CA LYS A 314 12.89 15.40 -13.00
C LYS A 314 13.34 14.00 -13.40
N TRP A 315 14.61 13.66 -13.22
CA TRP A 315 15.18 12.41 -13.72
C TRP A 315 15.89 11.66 -12.61
N GLY A 316 15.62 10.40 -12.51
CA GLY A 316 16.31 9.47 -11.64
C GLY A 316 16.54 8.14 -12.34
N VAL A 317 17.42 7.34 -11.76
CA VAL A 317 17.71 5.98 -12.20
C VAL A 317 17.57 5.05 -11.02
N PHE A 318 17.22 3.80 -11.27
CA PHE A 318 17.21 2.77 -10.23
C PHE A 318 17.74 1.46 -10.79
N ALA A 319 18.25 0.63 -9.88
CA ALA A 319 18.58 -0.76 -10.13
C ALA A 319 18.07 -1.62 -8.98
N ARG A 320 17.51 -2.78 -9.30
CA ARG A 320 17.01 -3.74 -8.32
C ARG A 320 17.42 -5.16 -8.69
N GLN A 321 17.81 -5.91 -7.67
CA GLN A 321 18.03 -7.34 -7.72
C GLN A 321 17.04 -8.03 -6.77
N ASN A 322 16.26 -8.99 -7.28
CA ASN A 322 15.35 -9.82 -6.49
C ASN A 322 15.97 -11.19 -6.30
#